data_84005f1b5381ade72081add40f836f6e
#
_entry.id   84005f1b5381ade72081add40f836f6e
#
_cell.length_a   1.000
_cell.length_b   1.000
_cell.length_c   1.000
_cell.angle_alpha   90.00
_cell.angle_beta   90.00
_cell.angle_gamma   90.00
#
_symmetry.space_group_name_H-M   'P 1'
#
loop_
_entity.id
_entity.type
_entity.pdbx_description
1 polymer ?
#
loop_
_entity_poly.entity_id
_entity_poly.type
_entity_poly.pdbx_seq_one_letter_code
_entity_poly.pdbx_strand_id
1 'polypeptide(L)'
;MSKINAVRLINVNYNNNAYRISDETLHFNGKSTLISLQNGGGKSVLVQMLTAPFVHPKYRNTKDRLFESYFTTNKPSFILVEWALDQGAGYVLTGLMVRKSQDMEEDRKENLDIIGIVSEYQSPCIQDIHHLPVVEKGKKEMILKNFNSCRQLFETYKKDRDMKFFYYDLTNYA
;
A
#
# COMPACT_ATOMS: atom_id res chain seq x y z
N MET A 1 8.75 0.68 -21.64
CA MET A 1 8.80 1.36 -20.33
C MET A 1 7.52 1.01 -19.55
N SER A 2 7.68 0.44 -18.37
CA SER A 2 6.53 0.06 -17.53
C SER A 2 5.67 1.27 -17.16
N LYS A 3 4.37 1.09 -17.09
CA LYS A 3 3.40 2.16 -16.81
C LYS A 3 2.49 1.77 -15.66
N ILE A 4 2.08 2.74 -14.86
CA ILE A 4 1.12 2.51 -13.77
C ILE A 4 -0.21 2.07 -14.38
N ASN A 5 -0.68 0.90 -13.97
CA ASN A 5 -1.97 0.36 -14.36
C ASN A 5 -3.06 0.68 -13.34
N ALA A 6 -2.79 0.45 -12.07
CA ALA A 6 -3.73 0.73 -10.99
C ALA A 6 -3.01 1.06 -9.68
N VAL A 7 -3.72 1.73 -8.78
CA VAL A 7 -3.29 1.99 -7.41
C VAL A 7 -4.42 1.66 -6.47
N ARG A 8 -4.13 0.93 -5.41
CA ARG A 8 -5.10 0.60 -4.36
C ARG A 8 -4.59 1.11 -3.02
N LEU A 9 -5.41 1.88 -2.35
CA LEU A 9 -5.15 2.41 -1.01
C LEU A 9 -6.17 1.84 -0.03
N ILE A 10 -5.69 1.30 1.08
CA ILE A 10 -6.52 0.66 2.09
C ILE A 10 -6.18 1.24 3.45
N ASN A 11 -7.21 1.66 4.20
CA ASN A 11 -7.11 2.13 5.58
C ASN A 11 -6.13 3.30 5.77
N VAL A 12 -6.23 4.31 4.93
CA VAL A 12 -5.45 5.55 5.02
C VAL A 12 -6.33 6.67 5.59
N ASN A 13 -5.88 7.30 6.66
CA ASN A 13 -6.57 8.44 7.29
C ASN A 13 -5.84 9.74 6.95
N TYR A 14 -6.57 10.82 6.74
CA TYR A 14 -5.97 12.13 6.49
C TYR A 14 -6.82 13.27 7.07
N ASN A 15 -6.28 14.47 7.06
CA ASN A 15 -6.90 15.66 7.64
C ASN A 15 -7.29 15.46 9.11
N ASN A 16 -6.31 15.07 9.96
CA ASN A 16 -6.49 14.78 11.38
C ASN A 16 -7.61 13.76 11.65
N ASN A 17 -7.65 12.69 10.85
CA ASN A 17 -8.67 11.63 10.89
C ASN A 17 -10.09 12.05 10.49
N ALA A 18 -10.27 13.26 9.93
CA ALA A 18 -11.57 13.69 9.43
C ALA A 18 -12.03 12.87 8.21
N TYR A 19 -11.09 12.36 7.43
CA TYR A 19 -11.35 11.54 6.25
C TYR A 19 -10.60 10.22 6.29
N ARG A 20 -11.23 9.18 5.79
CA ARG A 20 -10.67 7.84 5.70
C ARG A 20 -10.87 7.25 4.32
N ILE A 21 -9.78 6.76 3.73
CA ILE A 21 -9.82 5.90 2.56
C ILE A 21 -9.89 4.47 3.06
N SER A 22 -11.05 3.83 2.97
CA SER A 22 -11.25 2.46 3.46
C SER A 22 -10.63 1.44 2.53
N ASP A 23 -11.02 1.45 1.26
CA ASP A 23 -10.46 0.62 0.19
C ASP A 23 -10.85 1.22 -1.16
N GLU A 24 -9.92 1.97 -1.76
CA GLU A 24 -10.13 2.65 -3.03
C GLU A 24 -9.10 2.22 -4.05
N THR A 25 -9.57 1.93 -5.26
CA THR A 25 -8.72 1.59 -6.40
C THR A 25 -8.87 2.61 -7.51
N LEU A 26 -7.75 3.17 -7.94
CA LEU A 26 -7.66 4.10 -9.06
C LEU A 26 -7.08 3.38 -10.27
N HIS A 27 -7.73 3.49 -11.41
CA HIS A 27 -7.32 2.86 -12.66
C HIS A 27 -6.71 3.88 -13.61
N PHE A 28 -5.47 3.65 -14.00
CA PHE A 28 -4.74 4.47 -14.98
C PHE A 28 -4.62 3.78 -16.34
N ASN A 29 -4.71 2.47 -16.35
CA ASN A 29 -4.66 1.63 -17.56
C ASN A 29 -3.41 1.91 -18.44
N GLY A 30 -2.29 2.24 -17.80
CA GLY A 30 -1.05 2.59 -18.50
C GLY A 30 -1.11 3.88 -19.32
N LYS A 31 -2.09 4.75 -19.08
CA LYS A 31 -2.31 5.99 -19.81
C LYS A 31 -1.96 7.20 -18.95
N SER A 32 -1.63 8.31 -19.60
CA SER A 32 -1.56 9.60 -18.94
C SER A 32 -2.94 9.97 -18.41
N THR A 33 -3.02 10.28 -17.12
CA THR A 33 -4.30 10.49 -16.43
C THR A 33 -4.25 11.81 -15.66
N LEU A 34 -5.28 12.62 -15.84
CA LEU A 34 -5.51 13.83 -15.05
C LEU A 34 -6.43 13.49 -13.88
N ILE A 35 -5.95 13.73 -12.66
CA ILE A 35 -6.75 13.60 -11.44
C ILE A 35 -7.12 15.00 -10.97
N SER A 36 -8.42 15.30 -10.99
CA SER A 36 -8.96 16.55 -10.47
C SER A 36 -9.72 16.31 -9.18
N LEU A 37 -9.29 16.95 -8.12
CA LEU A 37 -9.94 16.91 -6.80
C LEU A 37 -10.15 18.34 -6.31
N GLN A 38 -11.20 18.55 -5.55
CA GLN A 38 -11.45 19.82 -4.87
C GLN A 38 -10.32 20.12 -3.86
N ASN A 39 -10.15 21.38 -3.51
CA ASN A 39 -9.26 21.78 -2.44
C ASN A 39 -9.67 21.08 -1.13
N GLY A 40 -8.69 20.50 -0.44
CA GLY A 40 -8.94 19.63 0.71
C GLY A 40 -9.31 18.18 0.38
N GLY A 41 -9.49 17.82 -0.89
CA GLY A 41 -9.87 16.48 -1.34
C GLY A 41 -8.75 15.43 -1.31
N GLY A 42 -7.59 15.75 -0.73
CA GLY A 42 -6.50 14.77 -0.54
C GLY A 42 -5.51 14.64 -1.69
N LYS A 43 -5.43 15.61 -2.62
CA LYS A 43 -4.44 15.58 -3.73
C LYS A 43 -3.02 15.35 -3.26
N SER A 44 -2.55 16.13 -2.28
CA SER A 44 -1.20 16.01 -1.73
C SER A 44 -0.98 14.69 -0.99
N VAL A 45 -2.01 14.19 -0.32
CA VAL A 45 -2.00 12.88 0.33
C VAL A 45 -1.86 11.77 -0.71
N LEU A 46 -2.62 11.83 -1.78
CA LEU A 46 -2.53 10.87 -2.88
C LEU A 46 -1.14 10.83 -3.48
N VAL A 47 -0.55 11.98 -3.81
CA VAL A 47 0.82 12.06 -4.34
C VAL A 47 1.83 11.48 -3.36
N GLN A 48 1.71 11.81 -2.08
CA GLN A 48 2.59 11.29 -1.03
C GLN A 48 2.48 9.76 -0.90
N MET A 49 1.25 9.21 -0.97
CA MET A 49 1.03 7.76 -0.96
C MET A 49 1.61 7.08 -2.20
N LEU A 50 1.37 7.64 -3.39
CA LEU A 50 1.87 7.08 -4.64
C LEU A 50 3.41 6.99 -4.68
N THR A 51 4.09 7.95 -4.09
CA THR A 51 5.55 8.00 -4.10
C THR A 51 6.19 7.23 -2.94
N ALA A 52 5.47 6.99 -1.87
CA ALA A 52 5.99 6.37 -0.64
C ALA A 52 6.74 5.04 -0.86
N PRO A 53 6.29 4.10 -1.71
CA PRO A 53 7.00 2.85 -1.95
C PRO A 53 8.36 3.02 -2.64
N PHE A 54 8.59 4.15 -3.30
CA PHE A 54 9.75 4.36 -4.19
C PHE A 54 10.77 5.34 -3.65
N VAL A 55 10.43 6.07 -2.59
CA VAL A 55 11.32 7.07 -2.00
C VAL A 55 11.94 6.56 -0.71
N HIS A 56 13.16 7.01 -0.45
CA HIS A 56 13.83 6.71 0.83
C HIS A 56 12.98 7.25 1.99
N PRO A 57 12.90 6.54 3.13
CA PRO A 57 12.06 6.93 4.28
C PRO A 57 12.18 8.40 4.70
N LYS A 58 13.37 8.98 4.66
CA LYS A 58 13.59 10.40 5.01
C LYS A 58 12.82 11.39 4.12
N TYR A 59 12.42 10.98 2.90
CA TYR A 59 11.68 11.81 1.94
C TYR A 59 10.18 11.55 1.94
N ARG A 60 9.70 10.59 2.74
CA ARG A 60 8.25 10.32 2.88
C ARG A 60 7.53 11.44 3.61
N ASN A 61 8.22 12.14 4.51
CA ASN A 61 7.68 13.30 5.20
C ASN A 61 7.72 14.53 4.31
N THR A 62 6.67 15.32 4.34
CA THR A 62 6.67 16.67 3.78
C THR A 62 6.79 17.70 4.90
N LYS A 63 7.07 18.96 4.55
CA LYS A 63 7.24 20.05 5.52
C LYS A 63 6.06 20.17 6.50
N ASP A 64 4.86 19.93 5.99
CA ASP A 64 3.62 20.15 6.73
C ASP A 64 2.90 18.85 7.14
N ARG A 65 3.43 17.68 6.73
CA ARG A 65 2.73 16.38 6.94
C ARG A 65 3.72 15.25 7.16
N LEU A 66 3.61 14.64 8.33
CA LEU A 66 4.34 13.43 8.65
C LEU A 66 3.67 12.21 8.02
N PHE A 67 4.44 11.32 7.42
CA PHE A 67 3.95 10.08 6.83
C PHE A 67 3.22 9.21 7.86
N GLU A 68 3.72 9.14 9.09
CA GLU A 68 3.10 8.37 10.17
C GLU A 68 1.70 8.88 10.57
N SER A 69 1.35 10.14 10.27
CA SER A 69 0.05 10.71 10.61
C SER A 69 -1.13 10.07 9.87
N TYR A 70 -0.87 9.35 8.80
CA TYR A 70 -1.91 8.66 8.01
C TYR A 70 -2.26 7.27 8.54
N PHE A 71 -1.47 6.74 9.46
CA PHE A 71 -1.57 5.37 9.98
C PHE A 71 -1.80 5.41 11.49
N THR A 72 -3.05 5.54 11.89
CA THR A 72 -3.41 5.84 13.28
C THR A 72 -3.88 4.63 14.07
N THR A 73 -4.00 3.46 13.42
CA THR A 73 -4.45 2.22 14.03
C THR A 73 -3.41 1.12 13.95
N ASN A 74 -3.56 0.08 14.78
CA ASN A 74 -2.74 -1.13 14.71
C ASN A 74 -3.16 -2.11 13.59
N LYS A 75 -4.27 -1.82 12.91
CA LYS A 75 -4.66 -2.55 11.70
C LYS A 75 -3.78 -2.12 10.52
N PRO A 76 -3.48 -3.03 9.60
CA PRO A 76 -2.61 -2.69 8.48
C PRO A 76 -3.28 -1.70 7.52
N SER A 77 -2.46 -0.83 6.97
CA SER A 77 -2.80 0.02 5.84
C SER A 77 -1.98 -0.45 4.64
N PHE A 78 -2.53 -0.32 3.45
CA PHE A 78 -1.85 -0.76 2.22
C PHE A 78 -1.75 0.39 1.22
N ILE A 79 -0.57 0.51 0.64
CA ILE A 79 -0.30 1.35 -0.52
C ILE A 79 0.20 0.40 -1.60
N LEU A 80 -0.65 0.09 -2.56
CA LEU A 80 -0.36 -0.88 -3.61
C LEU A 80 -0.35 -0.19 -4.97
N VAL A 81 0.70 -0.42 -5.75
CA VAL A 81 0.87 0.11 -7.11
C VAL A 81 1.13 -1.05 -8.06
N GLU A 82 0.26 -1.20 -9.04
CA GLU A 82 0.40 -2.19 -10.11
C GLU A 82 0.97 -1.54 -11.37
N TRP A 83 2.02 -2.13 -11.87
CA TRP A 83 2.71 -1.71 -13.09
C TRP A 83 2.40 -2.68 -14.22
N ALA A 84 1.94 -2.17 -15.34
CA ALA A 84 1.85 -2.95 -16.57
C ALA A 84 3.23 -3.00 -17.24
N LEU A 85 3.70 -4.21 -17.51
CA LEU A 85 4.95 -4.45 -18.24
C LEU A 85 4.75 -4.28 -19.73
N ASP A 86 5.83 -3.98 -20.44
CA ASP A 86 5.79 -3.80 -21.89
C ASP A 86 5.44 -5.10 -22.63
N GLN A 87 4.82 -4.97 -23.77
CA GLN A 87 4.51 -6.07 -24.69
C GLN A 87 3.66 -7.20 -24.09
N GLY A 88 2.78 -6.88 -23.14
CA GLY A 88 1.91 -7.88 -22.52
C GLY A 88 2.63 -8.89 -21.62
N ALA A 89 3.84 -8.56 -21.15
CA ALA A 89 4.62 -9.45 -20.29
C ALA A 89 4.04 -9.66 -18.90
N GLY A 90 2.90 -9.03 -18.59
CA GLY A 90 2.21 -9.15 -17.29
C GLY A 90 2.29 -7.91 -16.46
N TYR A 91 2.22 -8.09 -15.15
CA TYR A 91 2.16 -7.02 -14.16
C TYR A 91 3.15 -7.23 -13.03
N VAL A 92 3.60 -6.13 -12.44
CA VAL A 92 4.33 -6.12 -11.18
C VAL A 92 3.54 -5.31 -10.17
N LEU A 93 3.25 -5.91 -9.02
CA LEU A 93 2.71 -5.23 -7.85
C LEU A 93 3.86 -4.81 -6.95
N THR A 94 3.92 -3.55 -6.62
CA THR A 94 4.81 -3.01 -5.60
C THR A 94 3.99 -2.31 -4.54
N GLY A 95 4.43 -2.33 -3.29
CA GLY A 95 3.67 -1.63 -2.28
C GLY A 95 4.25 -1.72 -0.88
N LEU A 96 3.52 -1.12 0.03
CA LEU A 96 3.82 -1.12 1.46
C LEU A 96 2.61 -1.61 2.24
N MET A 97 2.85 -2.47 3.23
CA MET A 97 1.93 -2.71 4.32
C MET A 97 2.45 -1.98 5.56
N VAL A 98 1.64 -1.13 6.14
CA VAL A 98 2.03 -0.22 7.20
C VAL A 98 1.04 -0.34 8.37
N ARG A 99 1.55 -0.34 9.59
CA ARG A 99 0.74 -0.15 10.79
C ARG A 99 1.43 0.78 11.77
N LYS A 100 0.65 1.35 12.69
CA LYS A 100 1.22 2.01 13.86
C LYS A 100 1.93 0.97 14.73
N SER A 101 3.18 1.21 15.06
CA SER A 101 3.94 0.32 15.95
C SER A 101 3.30 0.27 17.34
N GLN A 102 3.29 -0.94 17.92
CA GLN A 102 2.86 -1.15 19.31
C GLN A 102 3.99 -0.94 20.31
N ASP A 103 5.23 -1.08 19.84
CA ASP A 103 6.43 -0.93 20.67
C ASP A 103 6.96 0.50 20.52
N MET A 104 6.81 1.30 21.58
CA MET A 104 7.42 2.62 21.67
C MET A 104 8.90 2.46 22.04
N GLU A 105 9.76 2.26 21.07
CA GLU A 105 11.19 2.41 21.24
C GLU A 105 11.56 3.88 21.08
N GLU A 106 12.18 4.47 22.10
CA GLU A 106 12.52 5.90 22.13
C GLU A 106 13.46 6.34 21.00
N ASP A 107 14.19 5.40 20.37
CA ASP A 107 15.17 5.67 19.32
C ASP A 107 14.63 5.53 17.90
N ARG A 108 13.35 5.18 17.71
CA ARG A 108 12.75 5.06 16.38
C ARG A 108 12.40 6.43 15.79
N LYS A 109 12.86 6.69 14.57
CA LYS A 109 12.50 7.90 13.82
C LYS A 109 11.04 7.93 13.38
N GLU A 110 10.42 6.78 13.22
CA GLU A 110 9.01 6.60 12.86
C GLU A 110 8.41 5.49 13.74
N ASN A 111 7.22 5.74 14.30
CA ASN A 111 6.46 4.75 15.07
C ASN A 111 5.61 3.85 14.16
N LEU A 112 6.20 3.33 13.09
CA LEU A 112 5.54 2.50 12.09
C LEU A 112 6.28 1.18 11.90
N ASP A 113 5.51 0.10 11.76
CA ASP A 113 5.98 -1.16 11.23
C ASP A 113 5.64 -1.19 9.74
N ILE A 114 6.63 -1.34 8.87
CA ILE A 114 6.49 -1.27 7.41
C ILE A 114 7.06 -2.53 6.79
N ILE A 115 6.27 -3.15 5.91
CA ILE A 115 6.70 -4.28 5.09
C ILE A 115 6.55 -3.91 3.61
N GLY A 116 7.62 -4.06 2.85
CA GLY A 116 7.62 -3.90 1.40
C GLY A 116 7.10 -5.15 0.70
N ILE A 117 6.32 -4.97 -0.35
CA ILE A 117 5.68 -6.02 -1.14
C ILE A 117 6.12 -5.89 -2.59
N VAL A 118 6.56 -6.98 -3.18
CA VAL A 118 6.82 -7.10 -4.62
C VAL A 118 6.27 -8.43 -5.11
N SER A 119 5.42 -8.40 -6.13
CA SER A 119 4.86 -9.60 -6.74
C SER A 119 4.73 -9.43 -8.24
N GLU A 120 5.10 -10.45 -9.00
CA GLU A 120 4.98 -10.49 -10.46
C GLU A 120 3.93 -11.54 -10.85
N TYR A 121 3.00 -11.18 -11.73
CA TYR A 121 1.89 -12.06 -12.09
C TYR A 121 1.28 -11.72 -13.44
N GLN A 122 0.47 -12.66 -13.94
CA GLN A 122 -0.54 -12.42 -14.98
C GLN A 122 -1.88 -12.21 -14.29
N SER A 123 -2.56 -11.12 -14.57
CA SER A 123 -3.90 -10.85 -14.05
C SER A 123 -4.97 -11.46 -14.96
N PRO A 124 -6.07 -12.02 -14.46
CA PRO A 124 -6.44 -12.10 -13.04
C PRO A 124 -5.77 -13.26 -12.30
N CYS A 125 -5.40 -13.02 -11.05
CA CYS A 125 -4.90 -14.03 -10.13
C CYS A 125 -5.15 -13.62 -8.67
N ILE A 126 -4.96 -14.54 -7.73
CA ILE A 126 -5.20 -14.26 -6.30
C ILE A 126 -4.26 -13.20 -5.72
N GLN A 127 -3.10 -12.97 -6.34
CA GLN A 127 -2.10 -11.99 -5.90
C GLN A 127 -2.22 -10.64 -6.61
N ASP A 128 -3.11 -10.49 -7.58
CA ASP A 128 -3.23 -9.20 -8.26
C ASP A 128 -3.81 -8.13 -7.34
N ILE A 129 -3.65 -6.88 -7.74
CA ILE A 129 -4.06 -5.73 -6.91
C ILE A 129 -5.55 -5.77 -6.53
N HIS A 130 -6.40 -6.36 -7.37
CA HIS A 130 -7.85 -6.42 -7.13
C HIS A 130 -8.27 -7.59 -6.25
N HIS A 131 -7.57 -8.72 -6.34
CA HIS A 131 -7.95 -9.98 -5.71
C HIS A 131 -7.14 -10.33 -4.46
N LEU A 132 -6.10 -9.55 -4.15
CA LEU A 132 -5.31 -9.77 -2.94
C LEU A 132 -6.22 -9.78 -1.70
N PRO A 133 -6.33 -10.92 -0.97
CA PRO A 133 -7.38 -11.12 0.02
C PRO A 133 -7.00 -10.52 1.39
N VAL A 134 -6.72 -9.23 1.42
CA VAL A 134 -6.40 -8.47 2.65
C VAL A 134 -7.64 -7.85 3.29
N VAL A 135 -8.74 -7.75 2.54
CA VAL A 135 -10.03 -7.25 2.99
C VAL A 135 -11.09 -8.32 2.75
N GLU A 136 -11.90 -8.60 3.75
CA GLU A 136 -13.03 -9.53 3.67
C GLU A 136 -14.36 -8.77 3.68
N LYS A 137 -15.34 -9.26 2.93
CA LYS A 137 -16.71 -8.72 3.00
C LYS A 137 -17.40 -9.28 4.24
N GLY A 138 -17.64 -8.44 5.23
CA GLY A 138 -18.53 -8.74 6.33
C GLY A 138 -20.01 -8.57 5.94
N LYS A 139 -20.94 -8.96 6.82
CA LYS A 139 -22.40 -8.84 6.57
C LYS A 139 -22.88 -7.38 6.44
N LYS A 140 -22.20 -6.43 7.07
CA LYS A 140 -22.54 -5.00 7.08
C LYS A 140 -21.39 -4.09 6.67
N GLU A 141 -20.14 -4.51 6.84
CA GLU A 141 -18.95 -3.70 6.59
C GLU A 141 -17.83 -4.59 6.02
N MET A 142 -16.88 -3.96 5.33
CA MET A 142 -15.64 -4.62 4.95
C MET A 142 -14.75 -4.81 6.18
N ILE A 143 -14.27 -6.02 6.39
CA ILE A 143 -13.37 -6.38 7.50
C ILE A 143 -11.95 -6.44 6.98
N LEU A 144 -11.10 -5.59 7.51
CA LEU A 144 -9.67 -5.62 7.23
C LEU A 144 -9.00 -6.71 8.07
N LYS A 145 -8.25 -7.60 7.42
CA LYS A 145 -7.43 -8.60 8.13
C LYS A 145 -6.39 -7.91 9.02
N ASN A 146 -6.07 -8.53 10.16
CA ASN A 146 -5.03 -7.99 11.02
C ASN A 146 -3.63 -8.13 10.38
N PHE A 147 -2.66 -7.40 10.92
CA PHE A 147 -1.30 -7.36 10.38
C PHE A 147 -0.63 -8.74 10.35
N ASN A 148 -0.77 -9.52 11.40
CA ASN A 148 -0.16 -10.85 11.47
C ASN A 148 -0.79 -11.83 10.47
N SER A 149 -2.10 -11.77 10.27
CA SER A 149 -2.79 -12.58 9.25
C SER A 149 -2.34 -12.23 7.84
N CYS A 150 -2.17 -10.94 7.54
CA CYS A 150 -1.61 -10.50 6.25
C CYS A 150 -0.16 -10.94 6.07
N ARG A 151 0.65 -10.85 7.12
CA ARG A 151 2.03 -11.34 7.11
C ARG A 151 2.11 -12.84 6.82
N GLN A 152 1.25 -13.65 7.46
CA GLN A 152 1.15 -15.08 7.20
C GLN A 152 0.70 -15.38 5.77
N LEU A 153 -0.23 -14.60 5.23
CA LEU A 153 -0.66 -14.70 3.84
C LEU A 153 0.52 -14.47 2.88
N PHE A 154 1.33 -13.45 3.12
CA PHE A 154 2.52 -13.14 2.30
C PHE A 154 3.59 -14.20 2.42
N GLU A 155 3.80 -14.78 3.59
CA GLU A 155 4.68 -15.95 3.80
C GLU A 155 4.21 -17.14 2.95
N THR A 156 2.92 -17.41 2.93
CA THR A 156 2.32 -18.47 2.13
C THR A 156 2.55 -18.22 0.63
N TYR A 157 2.32 -17.01 0.15
CA TYR A 157 2.52 -16.66 -1.25
C TYR A 157 3.99 -16.67 -1.65
N LYS A 158 4.91 -16.32 -0.76
CA LYS A 158 6.34 -16.44 -0.98
C LYS A 158 6.78 -17.87 -1.26
N LYS A 159 6.08 -18.87 -0.68
CA LYS A 159 6.34 -20.29 -0.89
C LYS A 159 5.65 -20.85 -2.13
N ASP A 160 4.71 -20.11 -2.73
CA ASP A 160 4.02 -20.51 -3.94
C ASP A 160 5.01 -20.51 -5.13
N ARG A 161 5.08 -21.64 -5.86
CA ARG A 161 6.05 -21.85 -6.93
C ARG A 161 5.66 -21.17 -8.25
N ASP A 162 4.38 -20.94 -8.44
CA ASP A 162 3.85 -20.42 -9.71
C ASP A 162 3.88 -18.89 -9.76
N MET A 163 4.09 -18.24 -8.63
CA MET A 163 4.04 -16.79 -8.50
C MET A 163 5.24 -16.27 -7.72
N LYS A 164 5.90 -15.26 -8.25
CA LYS A 164 6.96 -14.54 -7.53
C LYS A 164 6.34 -13.58 -6.55
N PHE A 165 6.60 -13.78 -5.28
CA PHE A 165 6.16 -12.90 -4.21
C PHE A 165 7.29 -12.71 -3.20
N PHE A 166 7.70 -11.47 -2.98
CA PHE A 166 8.74 -11.09 -2.05
C PHE A 166 8.21 -10.02 -1.11
N TYR A 167 8.56 -10.09 0.16
CA TYR A 167 8.32 -9.02 1.10
C TYR A 167 9.58 -8.74 1.93
N TYR A 168 9.70 -7.49 2.35
CA TYR A 168 10.83 -7.00 3.11
C TYR A 168 10.33 -6.30 4.36
N ASP A 169 10.89 -6.64 5.50
CA ASP A 169 10.68 -5.88 6.72
C ASP A 169 11.57 -4.63 6.68
N LEU A 170 10.95 -3.47 6.50
CA LEU A 170 11.65 -2.19 6.38
C LEU A 170 11.93 -1.53 7.73
N THR A 171 11.46 -2.10 8.84
CA THR A 171 11.71 -1.55 10.18
C THR A 171 13.16 -1.73 10.62
N ASN A 172 13.84 -2.74 10.09
CA ASN A 172 15.24 -3.07 10.40
C ASN A 172 16.26 -2.42 9.47
N TYR A 173 15.82 -1.67 8.47
CA TYR A 173 16.68 -0.89 7.60
C TYR A 173 16.87 0.52 8.18
N ALA A 174 17.73 0.62 9.15
CA ALA A 174 18.18 1.90 9.66
C ALA A 174 19.34 2.44 8.81
#